data_24c79421d57583900a16a61453eb291b
#
_entry.id   24c79421d57583900a16a61453eb291b
#
_cell.length_a   1.000
_cell.length_b   1.000
_cell.length_c   1.000
_cell.angle_alpha   90.00
_cell.angle_beta   90.00
_cell.angle_gamma   90.00
#
_symmetry.space_group_name_H-M   'P 1'
#
loop_
_entity.id
_entity.type
_entity.pdbx_description
1 polymer ?
#
loop_
_entity_poly.entity_id
_entity_poly.type
_entity_poly.pdbx_seq_one_letter_code
_entity_poly.pdbx_strand_id
1 'polypeptide(L)'
;MKQEILLSRLLDKYEGSKHLSQPGTSRRRVMLRIEKNEFPEYVYEDAQIRDDWNNIVRDLEERSIVSTQWVAGRPVLSCVALSLDHLAECYELTGRKHPKELADTVARMVTTRLSLVATNWILAWRDDVACQAQKTLRVPPYCKKDLSLLDKLLKAFEMYDSLHGEPMTMRAFSNKCYQNTKTFEKEVRDQ
;
A
#
# COMPACT_ATOMS: atom_id res chain seq x y z
N MET A 1 -12.60 12.47 -10.00
CA MET A 1 -12.66 11.20 -10.75
C MET A 1 -11.53 11.05 -11.77
N LYS A 2 -11.41 11.84 -12.88
CA LYS A 2 -10.25 11.71 -13.80
C LYS A 2 -8.90 12.04 -13.14
N GLN A 3 -8.82 13.14 -12.38
CA GLN A 3 -7.62 13.52 -11.63
C GLN A 3 -7.14 12.42 -10.67
N GLU A 4 -8.06 11.79 -9.93
CA GLU A 4 -7.74 10.68 -9.03
C GLU A 4 -7.14 9.48 -9.75
N ILE A 5 -7.61 9.16 -10.97
CA ILE A 5 -7.06 8.08 -11.80
C ILE A 5 -5.59 8.35 -12.10
N LEU A 6 -5.27 9.55 -12.57
CA LEU A 6 -3.89 9.94 -12.91
C LEU A 6 -2.98 9.89 -11.69
N LEU A 7 -3.41 10.55 -10.60
CA LEU A 7 -2.62 10.59 -9.36
C LEU A 7 -2.47 9.20 -8.73
N SER A 8 -3.51 8.36 -8.77
CA SER A 8 -3.42 6.98 -8.27
C SER A 8 -2.37 6.16 -9.03
N ARG A 9 -2.31 6.28 -10.36
CA ARG A 9 -1.28 5.59 -11.16
C ARG A 9 0.13 6.11 -10.87
N LEU A 10 0.28 7.41 -10.66
CA LEU A 10 1.57 8.01 -10.26
C LEU A 10 1.98 7.54 -8.87
N LEU A 11 1.04 7.47 -7.91
CA LEU A 11 1.28 6.94 -6.58
C LEU A 11 1.63 5.43 -6.61
N ASP A 12 0.99 4.61 -7.46
CA ASP A 12 1.36 3.20 -7.63
C ASP A 12 2.82 3.05 -8.10
N LYS A 13 3.27 3.90 -9.04
CA LYS A 13 4.67 3.94 -9.48
C LYS A 13 5.60 4.43 -8.38
N TYR A 14 5.20 5.41 -7.57
CA TYR A 14 5.96 5.88 -6.42
C TYR A 14 6.11 4.78 -5.37
N GLU A 15 5.01 4.11 -5.00
CA GLU A 15 5.00 3.02 -4.02
C GLU A 15 5.82 1.80 -4.46
N GLY A 16 5.90 1.53 -5.77
CA GLY A 16 6.77 0.51 -6.34
C GLY A 16 8.23 0.93 -6.52
N SER A 17 8.58 2.19 -6.26
CA SER A 17 9.90 2.75 -6.52
C SER A 17 10.83 2.71 -5.30
N LYS A 18 12.13 2.95 -5.55
CA LYS A 18 13.12 3.14 -4.47
C LYS A 18 12.90 4.43 -3.68
N HIS A 19 12.15 5.39 -4.20
CA HIS A 19 11.86 6.63 -3.48
C HIS A 19 11.08 6.40 -2.19
N LEU A 20 10.18 5.40 -2.16
CA LEU A 20 9.45 5.06 -0.97
C LEU A 20 10.35 4.38 0.08
N SER A 21 11.12 3.36 -0.33
CA SER A 21 11.92 2.55 0.59
C SER A 21 13.27 3.18 0.99
N GLN A 22 13.80 4.07 0.15
CA GLN A 22 15.10 4.73 0.33
C GLN A 22 15.03 6.19 -0.15
N PRO A 23 14.36 7.09 0.59
CA PRO A 23 14.23 8.48 0.20
C PRO A 23 15.60 9.14 -0.05
N GLY A 24 15.70 9.93 -1.12
CA GLY A 24 16.92 10.67 -1.46
C GLY A 24 18.03 9.87 -2.15
N THR A 25 17.91 8.55 -2.28
CA THR A 25 18.95 7.72 -2.93
C THR A 25 18.79 7.61 -4.45
N SER A 26 17.60 7.82 -4.97
CA SER A 26 17.30 7.71 -6.40
C SER A 26 17.17 9.09 -7.05
N ARG A 27 17.84 9.26 -8.19
CA ARG A 27 17.68 10.45 -9.06
C ARG A 27 16.63 10.24 -10.14
N ARG A 28 16.06 9.05 -10.27
CA ARG A 28 15.04 8.74 -11.28
C ARG A 28 13.72 9.38 -10.88
N ARG A 29 13.10 10.13 -11.80
CA ARG A 29 11.78 10.68 -11.57
C ARG A 29 10.72 9.58 -11.54
N VAL A 30 9.69 9.75 -10.72
CA VAL A 30 8.49 8.91 -10.77
C VAL A 30 7.63 9.43 -11.91
N MET A 31 7.57 8.69 -13.01
CA MET A 31 6.94 9.16 -14.25
C MET A 31 5.92 8.15 -14.77
N LEU A 32 4.84 8.66 -15.33
CA LEU A 32 3.85 7.93 -16.11
C LEU A 32 3.98 8.34 -17.58
N ARG A 33 4.29 7.38 -18.46
CA ARG A 33 4.28 7.61 -19.90
C ARG A 33 2.85 7.58 -20.40
N ILE A 34 2.51 8.51 -21.26
CA ILE A 34 1.17 8.58 -21.84
C ILE A 34 1.16 7.74 -23.11
N GLU A 35 1.17 6.42 -22.89
CA GLU A 35 1.14 5.40 -23.92
C GLU A 35 -0.08 4.49 -23.68
N LYS A 36 -0.63 3.87 -24.72
CA LYS A 36 -1.83 3.03 -24.65
C LYS A 36 -1.73 1.91 -23.60
N ASN A 37 -0.52 1.40 -23.36
CA ASN A 37 -0.29 0.32 -22.38
C ASN A 37 -0.19 0.82 -20.94
N GLU A 38 0.28 2.07 -20.70
CA GLU A 38 0.46 2.62 -19.36
C GLU A 38 -0.73 3.51 -18.95
N PHE A 39 -1.32 4.23 -19.91
CA PHE A 39 -2.43 5.15 -19.65
C PHE A 39 -3.48 5.10 -20.79
N PRO A 40 -4.25 4.00 -20.89
CA PRO A 40 -5.23 3.80 -21.95
C PRO A 40 -6.41 4.79 -21.91
N GLU A 41 -6.59 5.48 -20.77
CA GLU A 41 -7.62 6.49 -20.60
C GLU A 41 -7.37 7.77 -21.43
N TYR A 42 -6.11 7.99 -21.85
CA TYR A 42 -5.75 9.12 -22.72
C TYR A 42 -5.82 8.69 -24.18
N VAL A 43 -6.92 9.02 -24.84
CA VAL A 43 -7.14 8.74 -26.26
C VAL A 43 -6.75 9.98 -27.06
N TYR A 44 -5.55 9.97 -27.66
CA TYR A 44 -5.01 11.14 -28.33
C TYR A 44 -5.72 11.46 -29.64
N GLU A 45 -6.37 10.48 -30.28
CA GLU A 45 -7.18 10.65 -31.49
C GLU A 45 -8.50 11.38 -31.21
N ASP A 46 -9.04 11.25 -30.01
CA ASP A 46 -10.25 11.94 -29.56
C ASP A 46 -9.89 13.28 -28.96
N ALA A 47 -10.23 14.37 -29.67
CA ALA A 47 -9.90 15.72 -29.28
C ALA A 47 -10.52 16.10 -27.92
N GLN A 48 -11.78 15.71 -27.68
CA GLN A 48 -12.48 16.03 -26.42
C GLN A 48 -11.83 15.35 -25.23
N ILE A 49 -11.58 14.04 -25.35
CA ILE A 49 -10.94 13.26 -24.27
C ILE A 49 -9.54 13.78 -24.00
N ARG A 50 -8.77 14.05 -25.06
CA ARG A 50 -7.42 14.60 -24.95
C ARG A 50 -7.41 15.97 -24.26
N ASP A 51 -8.29 16.89 -24.66
CA ASP A 51 -8.33 18.25 -24.14
C ASP A 51 -8.78 18.27 -22.67
N ASP A 52 -9.73 17.40 -22.31
CA ASP A 52 -10.12 17.20 -20.90
C ASP A 52 -8.94 16.76 -20.02
N TRP A 53 -8.15 15.79 -20.48
CA TRP A 53 -6.95 15.35 -19.76
C TRP A 53 -5.87 16.42 -19.71
N ASN A 54 -5.64 17.12 -20.82
CA ASN A 54 -4.67 18.21 -20.90
C ASN A 54 -5.00 19.32 -19.90
N ASN A 55 -6.27 19.68 -19.73
CA ASN A 55 -6.70 20.70 -18.78
C ASN A 55 -6.46 20.24 -17.33
N ILE A 56 -6.78 18.97 -16.99
CA ILE A 56 -6.53 18.41 -15.67
C ILE A 56 -5.02 18.41 -15.35
N VAL A 57 -4.20 18.03 -16.33
CA VAL A 57 -2.75 17.95 -16.11
C VAL A 57 -2.14 19.33 -15.97
N ARG A 58 -2.63 20.36 -16.70
CA ARG A 58 -2.19 21.74 -16.53
C ARG A 58 -2.55 22.31 -15.17
N ASP A 59 -3.77 22.06 -14.66
CA ASP A 59 -4.16 22.45 -13.30
C ASP A 59 -3.23 21.85 -12.25
N LEU A 60 -2.90 20.56 -12.38
CA LEU A 60 -1.95 19.90 -11.48
C LEU A 60 -0.52 20.45 -11.61
N GLU A 61 -0.11 20.86 -12.81
CA GLU A 61 1.21 21.46 -13.06
C GLU A 61 1.29 22.90 -12.50
N GLU A 62 0.24 23.71 -12.64
CA GLU A 62 0.13 25.03 -12.02
C GLU A 62 0.24 24.95 -10.49
N ARG A 63 -0.30 23.90 -9.89
CA ARG A 63 -0.16 23.58 -8.46
C ARG A 63 1.17 22.91 -8.09
N SER A 64 2.08 22.72 -9.04
CA SER A 64 3.38 22.07 -8.86
C SER A 64 3.31 20.61 -8.38
N ILE A 65 2.14 19.99 -8.45
CA ILE A 65 1.93 18.58 -8.06
C ILE A 65 2.59 17.63 -9.06
N VAL A 66 2.59 18.00 -10.34
CA VAL A 66 3.23 17.26 -11.42
C VAL A 66 4.08 18.18 -12.30
N SER A 67 4.98 17.59 -13.07
CA SER A 67 5.63 18.25 -14.21
C SER A 67 5.34 17.47 -15.49
N THR A 68 5.19 18.16 -16.60
CA THR A 68 4.73 17.57 -17.86
C THR A 68 5.78 17.59 -18.96
N GLN A 69 5.67 16.67 -19.90
CA GLN A 69 6.38 16.70 -21.15
C GLN A 69 5.37 16.53 -22.29
N TRP A 70 5.46 17.41 -23.28
CA TRP A 70 4.56 17.44 -24.44
C TRP A 70 5.30 16.97 -25.70
N VAL A 71 4.56 16.41 -26.65
CA VAL A 71 5.11 16.07 -27.97
C VAL A 71 5.37 17.38 -28.71
N ALA A 72 6.58 17.52 -29.28
CA ALA A 72 6.99 18.75 -29.96
C ALA A 72 5.99 19.15 -31.07
N GLY A 73 5.51 20.40 -31.00
CA GLY A 73 4.58 20.97 -31.98
C GLY A 73 3.15 20.40 -31.96
N ARG A 74 2.78 19.63 -30.95
CA ARG A 74 1.42 19.05 -30.83
C ARG A 74 0.87 19.21 -29.40
N PRO A 75 -0.46 19.42 -29.22
CA PRO A 75 -1.08 19.48 -27.91
C PRO A 75 -1.33 18.05 -27.36
N VAL A 76 -0.32 17.19 -27.44
CA VAL A 76 -0.37 15.78 -27.03
C VAL A 76 0.62 15.59 -25.88
N LEU A 77 0.11 15.10 -24.77
CA LEU A 77 0.90 14.79 -23.59
C LEU A 77 1.76 13.55 -23.84
N SER A 78 3.05 13.63 -23.51
CA SER A 78 4.00 12.51 -23.66
C SER A 78 4.26 11.81 -22.34
N CYS A 79 4.44 12.61 -21.27
CA CYS A 79 4.81 12.09 -19.96
C CYS A 79 4.34 13.02 -18.84
N VAL A 80 3.98 12.45 -17.70
CA VAL A 80 3.70 13.18 -16.45
C VAL A 80 4.62 12.65 -15.37
N ALA A 81 5.35 13.53 -14.69
CA ALA A 81 6.22 13.17 -13.57
C ALA A 81 5.65 13.74 -12.26
N LEU A 82 5.66 12.92 -11.22
CA LEU A 82 5.20 13.27 -9.88
C LEU A 82 6.21 14.16 -9.18
N SER A 83 5.75 15.26 -8.56
CA SER A 83 6.55 16.05 -7.64
C SER A 83 6.57 15.39 -6.26
N LEU A 84 7.75 15.00 -5.78
CA LEU A 84 7.87 14.33 -4.49
C LEU A 84 7.65 15.28 -3.31
N ASP A 85 7.76 16.57 -3.52
CA ASP A 85 7.52 17.59 -2.49
C ASP A 85 6.02 17.76 -2.18
N HIS A 86 5.15 17.34 -3.11
CA HIS A 86 3.68 17.44 -3.01
C HIS A 86 2.99 16.08 -2.78
N LEU A 87 3.73 15.08 -2.28
CA LEU A 87 3.18 13.72 -2.04
C LEU A 87 1.99 13.73 -1.08
N ALA A 88 2.04 14.51 0.01
CA ALA A 88 0.95 14.59 0.98
C ALA A 88 -0.36 15.02 0.30
N GLU A 89 -0.30 16.05 -0.53
CA GLU A 89 -1.44 16.55 -1.30
C GLU A 89 -1.97 15.49 -2.30
N CYS A 90 -1.08 14.72 -2.94
CA CYS A 90 -1.48 13.62 -3.83
C CYS A 90 -2.25 12.54 -3.09
N TYR A 91 -1.84 12.18 -1.88
CA TYR A 91 -2.53 11.20 -1.04
C TYR A 91 -3.90 11.73 -0.58
N GLU A 92 -4.01 12.99 -0.20
CA GLU A 92 -5.27 13.65 0.15
C GLU A 92 -6.25 13.67 -1.03
N LEU A 93 -5.80 14.12 -2.22
CA LEU A 93 -6.61 14.20 -3.43
C LEU A 93 -7.11 12.84 -3.93
N THR A 94 -6.41 11.76 -3.61
CA THR A 94 -6.81 10.39 -3.97
C THR A 94 -7.55 9.66 -2.84
N GLY A 95 -7.65 10.26 -1.65
CA GLY A 95 -8.22 9.61 -0.47
C GLY A 95 -7.42 8.37 0.01
N ARG A 96 -6.18 8.21 -0.47
CA ARG A 96 -5.29 7.09 -0.09
C ARG A 96 -4.51 7.46 1.17
N LYS A 97 -4.18 6.45 1.97
CA LYS A 97 -3.25 6.60 3.09
C LYS A 97 -1.82 6.36 2.63
N HIS A 98 -0.89 7.16 3.13
CA HIS A 98 0.53 6.97 2.84
C HIS A 98 0.99 5.60 3.39
N PRO A 99 1.76 4.79 2.63
CA PRO A 99 2.22 3.46 3.06
C PRO A 99 2.94 3.46 4.42
N LYS A 100 3.60 4.55 4.78
CA LYS A 100 4.23 4.70 6.09
C LYS A 100 3.23 4.60 7.25
N GLU A 101 2.05 5.20 7.12
CA GLU A 101 1.02 5.14 8.19
C GLU A 101 0.55 3.71 8.43
N LEU A 102 0.36 2.95 7.33
CA LEU A 102 -0.01 1.55 7.41
C LEU A 102 1.13 0.72 8.04
N ALA A 103 2.36 0.95 7.59
CA ALA A 103 3.54 0.26 8.10
C ALA A 103 3.76 0.52 9.61
N ASP A 104 3.66 1.78 10.03
CA ASP A 104 3.76 2.16 11.46
C ASP A 104 2.64 1.53 12.28
N THR A 105 1.42 1.46 11.73
CA THR A 105 0.28 0.83 12.41
C THR A 105 0.50 -0.68 12.56
N VAL A 106 0.91 -1.38 11.50
CA VAL A 106 1.22 -2.82 11.53
C VAL A 106 2.34 -3.11 12.51
N ALA A 107 3.47 -2.37 12.43
CA ALA A 107 4.60 -2.55 13.35
C ALA A 107 4.16 -2.40 14.81
N ARG A 108 3.39 -1.35 15.13
CA ARG A 108 2.86 -1.13 16.47
C ARG A 108 1.91 -2.24 16.92
N MET A 109 1.00 -2.69 16.05
CA MET A 109 0.07 -3.77 16.38
C MET A 109 0.81 -5.06 16.75
N VAL A 110 1.75 -5.52 15.91
CA VAL A 110 2.46 -6.76 16.14
C VAL A 110 3.36 -6.69 17.37
N THR A 111 4.07 -5.57 17.59
CA THR A 111 4.96 -5.43 18.75
C THR A 111 4.19 -5.31 20.07
N THR A 112 3.09 -4.57 20.09
CA THR A 112 2.28 -4.38 21.30
C THR A 112 1.54 -5.66 21.68
N ARG A 113 0.86 -6.28 20.71
CA ARG A 113 0.03 -7.48 20.97
C ARG A 113 0.88 -8.69 21.37
N LEU A 114 2.01 -8.88 20.74
CA LEU A 114 2.90 -10.02 20.98
C LEU A 114 4.03 -9.70 21.98
N SER A 115 3.88 -8.66 22.78
CA SER A 115 4.92 -8.23 23.76
C SER A 115 5.16 -9.25 24.87
N LEU A 116 4.14 -9.99 25.28
CA LEU A 116 4.18 -10.98 26.37
C LEU A 116 4.27 -12.44 25.89
N VAL A 117 4.30 -12.67 24.58
CA VAL A 117 4.43 -14.01 24.00
C VAL A 117 5.84 -14.56 24.26
N ALA A 118 5.94 -15.83 24.64
CA ALA A 118 7.21 -16.51 24.95
C ALA A 118 7.67 -17.45 23.82
N THR A 119 6.79 -17.84 22.90
CA THR A 119 7.06 -18.80 21.83
C THR A 119 8.03 -18.22 20.78
N ASN A 120 9.22 -18.78 20.65
CA ASN A 120 10.34 -18.24 19.87
C ASN A 120 10.00 -17.97 18.39
N TRP A 121 9.27 -18.86 17.70
CA TRP A 121 8.94 -18.66 16.30
C TRP A 121 7.93 -17.51 16.09
N ILE A 122 7.03 -17.27 17.06
CA ILE A 122 6.11 -16.12 17.03
C ILE A 122 6.91 -14.82 17.23
N LEU A 123 7.86 -14.81 18.14
CA LEU A 123 8.75 -13.66 18.36
C LEU A 123 9.58 -13.35 17.10
N ALA A 124 10.14 -14.38 16.46
CA ALA A 124 10.89 -14.21 15.21
C ALA A 124 10.02 -13.63 14.09
N TRP A 125 8.78 -14.13 13.92
CA TRP A 125 7.81 -13.59 12.98
C TRP A 125 7.44 -12.13 13.28
N ARG A 126 7.15 -11.81 14.56
CA ARG A 126 6.88 -10.44 15.02
C ARG A 126 8.00 -9.49 14.63
N ASP A 127 9.24 -9.88 14.94
CA ASP A 127 10.42 -9.03 14.73
C ASP A 127 10.72 -8.84 13.23
N ASP A 128 10.50 -9.88 12.41
CA ASP A 128 10.63 -9.78 10.95
C ASP A 128 9.58 -8.83 10.36
N VAL A 129 8.31 -8.99 10.70
CA VAL A 129 7.23 -8.12 10.21
C VAL A 129 7.43 -6.68 10.66
N ALA A 130 7.78 -6.44 11.92
CA ALA A 130 8.06 -5.11 12.43
C ALA A 130 9.27 -4.47 11.75
N CYS A 131 10.35 -5.23 11.55
CA CYS A 131 11.55 -4.78 10.84
C CYS A 131 11.27 -4.43 9.38
N GLN A 132 10.52 -5.26 8.65
CA GLN A 132 10.15 -4.99 7.26
C GLN A 132 9.26 -3.76 7.15
N ALA A 133 8.27 -3.63 8.03
CA ALA A 133 7.40 -2.46 8.08
C ALA A 133 8.20 -1.16 8.34
N GLN A 134 9.09 -1.16 9.33
CA GLN A 134 9.86 0.04 9.70
C GLN A 134 10.96 0.39 8.68
N LYS A 135 11.70 -0.58 8.16
CA LYS A 135 12.85 -0.32 7.29
C LYS A 135 12.49 -0.15 5.82
N THR A 136 11.51 -0.91 5.33
CA THR A 136 11.19 -0.97 3.90
C THR A 136 9.75 -0.58 3.58
N LEU A 137 8.96 -0.22 4.59
CA LEU A 137 7.51 0.07 4.49
C LEU A 137 6.72 -1.09 3.86
N ARG A 138 7.26 -2.32 3.95
CA ARG A 138 6.59 -3.52 3.48
C ARG A 138 5.75 -4.11 4.60
N VAL A 139 4.50 -4.38 4.28
CA VAL A 139 3.55 -5.06 5.17
C VAL A 139 3.04 -6.31 4.48
N PRO A 140 2.58 -7.33 5.24
CA PRO A 140 1.95 -8.50 4.65
C PRO A 140 0.81 -8.11 3.69
N PRO A 141 0.64 -8.80 2.55
CA PRO A 141 -0.32 -8.41 1.50
C PRO A 141 -1.76 -8.25 2.01
N TYR A 142 -2.18 -9.07 2.96
CA TYR A 142 -3.51 -9.00 3.56
C TYR A 142 -3.75 -7.74 4.39
N CYS A 143 -2.70 -7.10 4.92
CA CYS A 143 -2.82 -5.83 5.66
C CYS A 143 -3.17 -4.64 4.77
N LYS A 144 -2.96 -4.73 3.44
CA LYS A 144 -3.19 -3.61 2.52
C LYS A 144 -4.66 -3.26 2.33
N LYS A 145 -5.55 -4.25 2.49
CA LYS A 145 -7.00 -4.05 2.33
C LYS A 145 -7.68 -3.75 3.65
N ASP A 146 -7.35 -4.54 4.65
CA ASP A 146 -7.99 -4.50 5.95
C ASP A 146 -7.07 -5.12 7.01
N LEU A 147 -7.02 -4.53 8.18
CA LEU A 147 -6.24 -5.03 9.32
C LEU A 147 -6.98 -6.09 10.13
N SER A 148 -8.24 -6.41 9.80
CA SER A 148 -9.03 -7.39 10.55
C SER A 148 -8.41 -8.79 10.53
N LEU A 149 -7.80 -9.17 9.40
CA LEU A 149 -7.14 -10.47 9.29
C LEU A 149 -5.84 -10.52 10.12
N LEU A 150 -5.10 -9.41 10.17
CA LEU A 150 -3.95 -9.29 11.08
C LEU A 150 -4.40 -9.44 12.54
N ASP A 151 -5.49 -8.76 12.95
CA ASP A 151 -6.02 -8.88 14.32
C ASP A 151 -6.40 -10.34 14.65
N LYS A 152 -7.05 -11.06 13.71
CA LYS A 152 -7.36 -12.47 13.87
C LYS A 152 -6.10 -13.33 14.01
N LEU A 153 -5.08 -13.09 13.20
CA LEU A 153 -3.81 -13.81 13.27
C LEU A 153 -3.11 -13.58 14.61
N LEU A 154 -3.08 -12.34 15.08
CA LEU A 154 -2.49 -12.02 16.39
C LEU A 154 -3.24 -12.70 17.53
N LYS A 155 -4.57 -12.74 17.50
CA LYS A 155 -5.38 -13.52 18.47
C LYS A 155 -5.02 -15.01 18.45
N ALA A 156 -4.81 -15.59 17.26
CA ALA A 156 -4.38 -16.99 17.15
C ALA A 156 -3.00 -17.22 17.78
N PHE A 157 -2.06 -16.30 17.57
CA PHE A 157 -0.72 -16.41 18.18
C PHE A 157 -0.75 -16.29 19.71
N GLU A 158 -1.48 -15.33 20.25
CA GLU A 158 -1.69 -15.18 21.70
C GLU A 158 -2.32 -16.43 22.31
N MET A 159 -3.34 -17.00 21.64
CA MET A 159 -3.99 -18.23 22.07
C MET A 159 -3.04 -19.43 22.00
N TYR A 160 -2.28 -19.57 20.91
CA TYR A 160 -1.31 -20.66 20.75
C TYR A 160 -0.25 -20.63 21.85
N ASP A 161 0.30 -19.46 22.14
CA ASP A 161 1.29 -19.27 23.20
C ASP A 161 0.72 -19.67 24.58
N SER A 162 -0.53 -19.30 24.84
CA SER A 162 -1.22 -19.62 26.09
C SER A 162 -1.48 -21.11 26.33
N LEU A 163 -1.41 -21.94 25.29
CA LEU A 163 -1.57 -23.39 25.40
C LEU A 163 -0.32 -24.10 25.93
N HIS A 164 0.84 -23.44 25.94
CA HIS A 164 2.11 -24.00 26.43
C HIS A 164 2.43 -25.40 25.87
N GLY A 165 2.02 -25.65 24.62
CA GLY A 165 2.23 -26.93 23.94
C GLY A 165 1.12 -27.99 24.19
N GLU A 166 0.07 -27.67 24.94
CA GLU A 166 -1.07 -28.58 25.09
C GLU A 166 -1.77 -28.81 23.72
N PRO A 167 -2.01 -30.08 23.35
CA PRO A 167 -2.67 -30.41 22.10
C PRO A 167 -4.15 -30.00 22.12
N MET A 168 -4.59 -29.38 21.03
CA MET A 168 -5.98 -28.98 20.86
C MET A 168 -6.44 -29.22 19.42
N THR A 169 -7.71 -29.66 19.26
CA THR A 169 -8.28 -29.79 17.90
C THR A 169 -8.46 -28.39 17.27
N MET A 170 -8.33 -28.32 15.95
CA MET A 170 -8.50 -27.05 15.20
C MET A 170 -9.86 -26.39 15.47
N ARG A 171 -10.92 -27.18 15.60
CA ARG A 171 -12.28 -26.66 15.90
C ARG A 171 -12.37 -26.07 17.30
N ALA A 172 -11.79 -26.75 18.30
CA ALA A 172 -11.75 -26.24 19.68
C ALA A 172 -10.91 -24.96 19.77
N PHE A 173 -9.75 -24.94 19.10
CA PHE A 173 -8.89 -23.76 18.97
C PHE A 173 -9.64 -22.59 18.35
N SER A 174 -10.27 -22.80 17.17
CA SER A 174 -11.04 -21.75 16.49
C SER A 174 -12.19 -21.22 17.35
N ASN A 175 -12.90 -22.11 18.05
CA ASN A 175 -13.99 -21.69 18.95
C ASN A 175 -13.47 -20.86 20.13
N LYS A 176 -12.35 -21.25 20.71
CA LYS A 176 -11.73 -20.55 21.84
C LYS A 176 -11.21 -19.16 21.44
N CYS A 177 -10.60 -19.03 20.24
CA CYS A 177 -10.09 -17.75 19.72
C CYS A 177 -11.19 -16.81 19.27
N TYR A 178 -12.19 -17.31 18.54
CA TYR A 178 -13.10 -16.48 17.74
C TYR A 178 -14.57 -16.71 18.06
N GLN A 179 -14.90 -17.56 19.01
CA GLN A 179 -16.29 -18.02 19.31
C GLN A 179 -16.98 -18.61 18.06
N ASN A 180 -16.17 -19.15 17.13
CA ASN A 180 -16.63 -19.76 15.88
C ASN A 180 -15.69 -20.90 15.49
N THR A 181 -16.24 -22.08 15.23
CA THR A 181 -15.47 -23.30 14.98
C THR A 181 -14.76 -23.37 13.63
N LYS A 182 -15.07 -22.44 12.70
CA LYS A 182 -14.57 -22.47 11.32
C LYS A 182 -13.68 -21.27 10.94
N THR A 183 -13.64 -20.22 11.76
CA THR A 183 -12.91 -18.99 11.42
C THR A 183 -11.41 -19.24 11.24
N PHE A 184 -10.78 -20.00 12.11
CA PHE A 184 -9.36 -20.32 11.97
C PHE A 184 -9.06 -21.04 10.65
N GLU A 185 -9.80 -22.11 10.35
CA GLU A 185 -9.60 -22.92 9.14
C GLU A 185 -9.82 -22.11 7.85
N LYS A 186 -10.87 -21.27 7.81
CA LYS A 186 -11.27 -20.57 6.59
C LYS A 186 -10.51 -19.27 6.31
N GLU A 187 -10.09 -18.56 7.35
CA GLU A 187 -9.60 -17.20 7.21
C GLU A 187 -8.15 -17.02 7.64
N VAL A 188 -7.64 -17.85 8.57
CA VAL A 188 -6.36 -17.58 9.24
C VAL A 188 -5.28 -18.59 8.88
N ARG A 189 -5.62 -19.88 8.78
CA ARG A 189 -4.65 -20.99 8.68
C ARG A 189 -3.62 -20.85 7.57
N ASP A 190 -4.03 -20.33 6.43
CA ASP A 190 -3.24 -20.31 5.20
C ASP A 190 -2.57 -18.92 4.96
N GLN A 191 -2.41 -18.08 6.00
CA GLN A 191 -1.79 -16.75 5.92
C GLN A 191 -0.29 -16.74 6.38
#